data_96a51250db883451a65a6f342abe0f19
#
_entry.id   96a51250db883451a65a6f342abe0f19
#
_cell.length_a   1.000
_cell.length_b   1.000
_cell.length_c   1.000
_cell.angle_alpha   90.00
_cell.angle_beta   90.00
_cell.angle_gamma   90.00
#
_symmetry.space_group_name_H-M   'P 1'
#
loop_
_entity.id
_entity.type
_entity.pdbx_description
1 polymer ?
#
loop_
_entity_poly.entity_id
_entity_poly.type
_entity_poly.pdbx_seq_one_letter_code
_entity_poly.pdbx_strand_id
1 'polypeptide(L)'
;TERWAARFVSELFRNYVVCFVGYSINDPVLRYMMDALAADRMLGEVTPQAWALGDCEPGQEHRKAIEWAAKGVTPVLYEVPAGSHDHSSLHKTLQAWSDTYRDGVLGKERMVVSHALARPSASTKQDDFVGRMLWALSDNSGLPAKRFADFNPVPSLDWLLEAFSIERFQHSDLARFRVPPQLEPDGKLRFSLIHR
;
A
#
# COMPACT_ATOMS: atom_id res chain seq x y z
N THR A 1 -11.24 28.91 18.34
CA THR A 1 -11.27 27.43 18.36
C THR A 1 -11.18 26.88 16.93
N GLU A 2 -11.94 27.44 15.97
CA GLU A 2 -11.94 27.02 14.56
C GLU A 2 -10.57 27.16 13.88
N ARG A 3 -9.82 28.23 14.19
CA ARG A 3 -8.48 28.45 13.62
C ARG A 3 -7.47 27.38 14.01
N TRP A 4 -7.59 26.75 15.18
CA TRP A 4 -6.70 25.69 15.61
C TRP A 4 -6.93 24.41 14.81
N ALA A 5 -8.19 23.99 14.66
CA ALA A 5 -8.54 22.78 13.91
C ALA A 5 -8.10 22.89 12.44
N ALA A 6 -8.34 24.02 11.79
CA ALA A 6 -7.89 24.25 10.41
C ALA A 6 -6.37 24.16 10.29
N ARG A 7 -5.61 24.81 11.19
CA ARG A 7 -4.15 24.72 11.19
C ARG A 7 -3.64 23.31 11.40
N PHE A 8 -4.24 22.58 12.34
CA PHE A 8 -3.86 21.19 12.61
C PHE A 8 -4.08 20.30 11.38
N VAL A 9 -5.23 20.45 10.70
CA VAL A 9 -5.54 19.72 9.47
C VAL A 9 -4.54 20.06 8.36
N SER A 10 -4.26 21.35 8.13
CA SER A 10 -3.27 21.78 7.14
C SER A 10 -1.88 21.22 7.42
N GLU A 11 -1.44 21.24 8.67
CA GLU A 11 -0.14 20.66 9.08
C GLU A 11 -0.09 19.14 8.85
N LEU A 12 -1.17 18.42 9.12
CA LEU A 12 -1.25 16.98 8.81
C LEU A 12 -1.06 16.71 7.32
N PHE A 13 -1.79 17.43 6.47
CA PHE A 13 -1.71 17.24 5.02
C PHE A 13 -0.40 17.69 4.39
N ARG A 14 0.29 18.64 4.98
CA ARG A 14 1.60 19.10 4.49
C ARG A 14 2.72 18.10 4.78
N ASN A 15 2.67 17.46 5.94
CA ASN A 15 3.81 16.70 6.45
C ASN A 15 3.62 15.17 6.38
N TYR A 16 2.38 14.69 6.19
CA TYR A 16 2.06 13.28 6.27
C TYR A 16 1.22 12.79 5.09
N VAL A 17 1.42 11.55 4.71
CA VAL A 17 0.46 10.81 3.88
C VAL A 17 -0.74 10.46 4.75
N VAL A 18 -1.90 11.01 4.42
CA VAL A 18 -3.14 10.81 5.19
C VAL A 18 -3.95 9.68 4.57
N CYS A 19 -4.41 8.74 5.40
CA CYS A 19 -5.34 7.69 5.00
C CYS A 19 -6.63 7.80 5.85
N PHE A 20 -7.75 8.05 5.17
CA PHE A 20 -9.06 8.08 5.80
C PHE A 20 -9.63 6.68 5.94
N VAL A 21 -10.05 6.33 7.15
CA VAL A 21 -10.65 5.03 7.47
C VAL A 21 -11.96 5.23 8.21
N GLY A 22 -13.02 4.58 7.75
CA GLY A 22 -14.34 4.68 8.36
C GLY A 22 -15.09 5.99 8.07
N TYR A 23 -14.67 6.73 7.05
CA TYR A 23 -15.36 7.95 6.58
C TYR A 23 -16.13 7.67 5.29
N SER A 24 -17.36 8.15 5.23
CA SER A 24 -18.09 8.25 3.96
C SER A 24 -17.60 9.45 3.15
N ILE A 25 -17.64 9.35 1.82
CA ILE A 25 -17.32 10.48 0.92
C ILE A 25 -18.24 11.71 1.17
N ASN A 26 -19.43 11.49 1.72
CA ASN A 26 -20.40 12.53 2.05
C ASN A 26 -20.27 13.03 3.49
N ASP A 27 -19.33 12.51 4.27
CA ASP A 27 -19.13 12.94 5.65
C ASP A 27 -18.77 14.44 5.72
N PRO A 28 -19.48 15.25 6.51
CA PRO A 28 -19.20 16.68 6.62
C PRO A 28 -17.79 17.01 7.11
N VAL A 29 -17.24 16.17 8.01
CA VAL A 29 -15.87 16.36 8.53
C VAL A 29 -14.86 16.12 7.43
N LEU A 30 -15.02 15.04 6.65
CA LEU A 30 -14.17 14.76 5.50
C LEU A 30 -14.25 15.90 4.46
N ARG A 31 -15.45 16.39 4.17
CA ARG A 31 -15.65 17.50 3.24
C ARG A 31 -14.86 18.75 3.68
N TYR A 32 -15.01 19.12 4.96
CA TYR A 32 -14.28 20.27 5.52
C TYR A 32 -12.75 20.10 5.37
N MET A 33 -12.23 18.90 5.66
CA MET A 33 -10.80 18.61 5.52
C MET A 33 -10.36 18.70 4.06
N MET A 34 -11.17 18.21 3.12
CA MET A 34 -10.85 18.25 1.69
C MET A 34 -10.89 19.66 1.12
N ASP A 35 -11.83 20.49 1.57
CA ASP A 35 -11.91 21.89 1.17
C ASP A 35 -10.66 22.67 1.64
N ALA A 36 -10.19 22.41 2.85
CA ALA A 36 -8.94 22.99 3.36
C ALA A 36 -7.72 22.54 2.53
N LEU A 37 -7.63 21.25 2.19
CA LEU A 37 -6.57 20.72 1.35
C LEU A 37 -6.61 21.30 -0.08
N ALA A 38 -7.79 21.45 -0.65
CA ALA A 38 -7.97 22.05 -1.97
C ALA A 38 -7.51 23.52 -1.98
N ALA A 39 -7.81 24.27 -0.92
CA ALA A 39 -7.37 25.66 -0.78
C ALA A 39 -5.83 25.77 -0.72
N ASP A 40 -5.17 24.90 0.05
CA ASP A 40 -3.70 24.85 0.13
C ASP A 40 -3.05 24.53 -1.23
N ARG A 41 -3.63 23.58 -1.98
CA ARG A 41 -3.17 23.24 -3.34
C ARG A 41 -3.34 24.40 -4.33
N MET A 42 -4.44 25.15 -4.24
CA MET A 42 -4.65 26.35 -5.07
C MET A 42 -3.62 27.45 -4.78
N LEU A 43 -3.06 27.49 -3.59
CA LEU A 43 -1.96 28.37 -3.22
C LEU A 43 -0.59 27.87 -3.71
N GLY A 44 -0.54 26.77 -4.45
CA GLY A 44 0.69 26.20 -5.00
C GLY A 44 1.46 25.31 -4.01
N GLU A 45 0.87 24.95 -2.88
CA GLU A 45 1.51 24.05 -1.93
C GLU A 45 1.50 22.61 -2.43
N VAL A 46 2.66 21.97 -2.41
CA VAL A 46 2.79 20.54 -2.71
C VAL A 46 2.43 19.76 -1.45
N THR A 47 1.30 19.07 -1.50
CA THR A 47 0.86 18.21 -0.41
C THR A 47 1.06 16.73 -0.77
N PRO A 48 1.44 15.86 0.20
CA PRO A 48 1.45 14.43 0.00
C PRO A 48 0.07 13.91 -0.46
N GLN A 49 0.08 12.76 -1.11
CA GLN A 49 -1.15 12.14 -1.57
C GLN A 49 -2.01 11.68 -0.40
N ALA A 50 -3.31 12.01 -0.44
CA ALA A 50 -4.29 11.50 0.51
C ALA A 50 -4.96 10.22 -0.03
N TRP A 51 -5.23 9.28 0.84
CA TRP A 51 -5.85 7.99 0.55
C TRP A 51 -7.12 7.80 1.37
N ALA A 52 -8.04 6.97 0.88
CA ALA A 52 -9.22 6.59 1.66
C ALA A 52 -9.54 5.11 1.45
N LEU A 53 -9.88 4.40 2.53
CA LEU A 53 -10.51 3.09 2.44
C LEU A 53 -12.01 3.31 2.30
N GLY A 54 -12.54 3.09 1.10
CA GLY A 54 -13.93 3.37 0.75
C GLY A 54 -14.70 2.11 0.39
N ASP A 55 -15.95 2.06 0.80
CA ASP A 55 -16.87 1.01 0.38
C ASP A 55 -17.46 1.31 -1.01
N CYS A 56 -17.72 0.26 -1.76
CA CYS A 56 -18.46 0.34 -3.02
C CYS A 56 -19.36 -0.89 -3.20
N GLU A 57 -20.47 -0.71 -3.88
CA GLU A 57 -21.27 -1.84 -4.35
C GLU A 57 -20.54 -2.53 -5.51
N PRO A 58 -20.70 -3.85 -5.68
CA PRO A 58 -20.13 -4.57 -6.80
C PRO A 58 -20.52 -3.93 -8.15
N GLY A 59 -19.51 -3.69 -8.99
CA GLY A 59 -19.70 -3.03 -10.30
C GLY A 59 -19.79 -1.50 -10.26
N GLN A 60 -19.65 -0.86 -9.10
CA GLN A 60 -19.67 0.60 -8.94
C GLN A 60 -18.26 1.20 -8.68
N GLU A 61 -17.22 0.39 -8.78
CA GLU A 61 -15.85 0.75 -8.41
C GLU A 61 -15.35 1.97 -9.20
N HIS A 62 -15.61 1.98 -10.51
CA HIS A 62 -15.17 3.08 -11.36
C HIS A 62 -15.85 4.40 -10.99
N ARG A 63 -17.16 4.38 -10.76
CA ARG A 63 -17.91 5.56 -10.33
C ARG A 63 -17.41 6.08 -9.00
N LYS A 64 -17.24 5.18 -8.01
CA LYS A 64 -16.71 5.55 -6.70
C LYS A 64 -15.29 6.10 -6.78
N ALA A 65 -14.45 5.53 -7.62
CA ALA A 65 -13.09 6.04 -7.83
C ALA A 65 -13.09 7.48 -8.35
N ILE A 66 -13.98 7.80 -9.31
CA ILE A 66 -14.13 9.16 -9.84
C ILE A 66 -14.63 10.12 -8.75
N GLU A 67 -15.61 9.71 -7.95
CA GLU A 67 -16.15 10.53 -6.85
C GLU A 67 -15.05 10.92 -5.83
N TRP A 68 -14.18 9.98 -5.47
CA TRP A 68 -13.04 10.25 -4.58
C TRP A 68 -11.95 11.09 -5.25
N ALA A 69 -11.62 10.79 -6.50
CA ALA A 69 -10.62 11.51 -7.28
C ALA A 69 -10.99 13.00 -7.45
N ALA A 70 -12.30 13.29 -7.64
CA ALA A 70 -12.81 14.66 -7.70
C ALA A 70 -12.54 15.46 -6.41
N LYS A 71 -12.31 14.79 -5.29
CA LYS A 71 -11.90 15.40 -4.01
C LYS A 71 -10.39 15.40 -3.78
N GLY A 72 -9.61 14.93 -4.77
CA GLY A 72 -8.16 14.84 -4.65
C GLY A 72 -7.68 13.73 -3.71
N VAL A 73 -8.49 12.70 -3.49
CA VAL A 73 -8.18 11.54 -2.66
C VAL A 73 -8.12 10.30 -3.52
N THR A 74 -7.13 9.45 -3.35
CA THR A 74 -7.04 8.15 -4.02
C THR A 74 -7.75 7.10 -3.17
N PRO A 75 -8.81 6.47 -3.68
CA PRO A 75 -9.49 5.44 -2.93
C PRO A 75 -8.80 4.08 -3.04
N VAL A 76 -8.84 3.33 -1.97
CA VAL A 76 -8.67 1.88 -1.93
C VAL A 76 -10.06 1.31 -1.66
N LEU A 77 -10.71 0.79 -2.70
CA LEU A 77 -12.10 0.36 -2.62
C LEU A 77 -12.21 -1.10 -2.17
N TYR A 78 -13.22 -1.38 -1.36
CA TYR A 78 -13.63 -2.74 -1.00
C TYR A 78 -15.13 -2.90 -1.20
N GLU A 79 -15.54 -4.09 -1.62
CA GLU A 79 -16.93 -4.38 -1.97
C GLU A 79 -17.80 -4.59 -0.73
N VAL A 80 -18.94 -3.92 -0.71
CA VAL A 80 -20.04 -4.13 0.25
C VAL A 80 -21.32 -4.28 -0.57
N PRO A 81 -22.00 -5.43 -0.53
CA PRO A 81 -23.25 -5.64 -1.27
C PRO A 81 -24.32 -4.62 -0.88
N ALA A 82 -25.15 -4.25 -1.84
CA ALA A 82 -26.27 -3.32 -1.63
C ALA A 82 -27.16 -3.76 -0.46
N GLY A 83 -27.45 -2.82 0.44
CA GLY A 83 -28.23 -3.08 1.65
C GLY A 83 -27.51 -3.84 2.75
N SER A 84 -26.25 -4.21 2.56
CA SER A 84 -25.39 -4.78 3.59
C SER A 84 -24.69 -3.68 4.38
N HIS A 85 -24.42 -3.96 5.65
CA HIS A 85 -23.54 -3.17 6.52
C HIS A 85 -22.31 -3.97 6.95
N ASP A 86 -21.95 -4.99 6.16
CA ASP A 86 -20.79 -5.84 6.45
C ASP A 86 -19.48 -5.23 5.95
N HIS A 87 -18.74 -4.62 6.85
CA HIS A 87 -17.40 -4.08 6.61
C HIS A 87 -16.28 -5.04 7.05
N SER A 88 -16.56 -6.34 7.15
CA SER A 88 -15.58 -7.35 7.60
C SER A 88 -14.33 -7.40 6.74
N SER A 89 -14.44 -7.15 5.43
CA SER A 89 -13.31 -7.05 4.50
C SER A 89 -12.34 -5.94 4.90
N LEU A 90 -12.85 -4.77 5.28
CA LEU A 90 -12.04 -3.66 5.78
C LEU A 90 -11.31 -4.05 7.07
N HIS A 91 -12.03 -4.63 8.03
CA HIS A 91 -11.44 -5.05 9.31
C HIS A 91 -10.35 -6.10 9.11
N LYS A 92 -10.59 -7.11 8.26
CA LYS A 92 -9.59 -8.13 7.92
C LYS A 92 -8.35 -7.52 7.24
N THR A 93 -8.55 -6.57 6.34
CA THR A 93 -7.45 -5.86 5.66
C THR A 93 -6.60 -5.06 6.64
N LEU A 94 -7.26 -4.30 7.53
CA LEU A 94 -6.56 -3.53 8.56
C LEU A 94 -5.81 -4.42 9.55
N GLN A 95 -6.40 -5.56 9.93
CA GLN A 95 -5.75 -6.55 10.79
C GLN A 95 -4.51 -7.13 10.10
N ALA A 96 -4.65 -7.59 8.86
CA ALA A 96 -3.53 -8.13 8.07
C ALA A 96 -2.42 -7.09 7.88
N TRP A 97 -2.80 -5.84 7.65
CA TRP A 97 -1.86 -4.72 7.55
C TRP A 97 -1.12 -4.51 8.88
N SER A 98 -1.87 -4.42 9.98
CA SER A 98 -1.28 -4.30 11.32
C SER A 98 -0.30 -5.45 11.62
N ASP A 99 -0.71 -6.69 11.37
CA ASP A 99 0.12 -7.87 11.62
C ASP A 99 1.39 -7.89 10.77
N THR A 100 1.33 -7.35 9.57
CA THR A 100 2.47 -7.29 8.66
C THR A 100 3.43 -6.17 9.02
N TYR A 101 2.90 -4.98 9.32
CA TYR A 101 3.71 -3.77 9.50
C TYR A 101 4.16 -3.51 10.93
N ARG A 102 3.45 -4.03 11.94
CA ARG A 102 3.75 -3.80 13.36
C ARG A 102 5.19 -4.12 13.73
N ASP A 103 5.71 -5.21 13.17
CA ASP A 103 7.04 -5.72 13.51
C ASP A 103 8.08 -5.40 12.40
N GLY A 104 7.77 -4.45 11.50
CA GLY A 104 8.70 -3.97 10.49
C GLY A 104 9.31 -5.09 9.65
N VAL A 105 10.65 -5.19 9.65
CA VAL A 105 11.39 -6.21 8.87
C VAL A 105 11.03 -7.63 9.30
N LEU A 106 10.85 -7.89 10.60
CA LEU A 106 10.43 -9.21 11.09
C LEU A 106 9.05 -9.61 10.58
N GLY A 107 8.12 -8.65 10.45
CA GLY A 107 6.82 -8.89 9.82
C GLY A 107 6.95 -9.29 8.36
N LYS A 108 7.85 -8.64 7.61
CA LYS A 108 8.17 -8.99 6.22
C LYS A 108 8.82 -10.36 6.11
N GLU A 109 9.75 -10.71 7.00
CA GLU A 109 10.34 -12.05 7.02
C GLU A 109 9.30 -13.13 7.31
N ARG A 110 8.33 -12.89 8.22
CA ARG A 110 7.20 -13.81 8.44
C ARG A 110 6.34 -13.99 7.20
N MET A 111 6.08 -12.90 6.45
CA MET A 111 5.38 -12.97 5.16
C MET A 111 6.11 -13.90 4.18
N VAL A 112 7.43 -13.76 4.09
CA VAL A 112 8.25 -14.65 3.27
C VAL A 112 8.12 -16.10 3.72
N VAL A 113 8.24 -16.38 5.02
CA VAL A 113 8.12 -17.75 5.56
C VAL A 113 6.75 -18.34 5.25
N SER A 114 5.69 -17.55 5.30
CA SER A 114 4.32 -18.04 5.07
C SER A 114 4.04 -18.37 3.59
N HIS A 115 4.70 -17.70 2.65
CA HIS A 115 4.33 -17.79 1.24
C HIS A 115 5.44 -18.21 0.28
N ALA A 116 6.68 -18.38 0.74
CA ALA A 116 7.82 -18.69 -0.16
C ALA A 116 7.59 -19.94 -1.02
N LEU A 117 6.91 -20.94 -0.49
CA LEU A 117 6.60 -22.20 -1.18
C LEU A 117 5.24 -22.20 -1.88
N ALA A 118 4.43 -21.15 -1.74
CA ALA A 118 3.18 -21.02 -2.46
C ALA A 118 3.45 -20.78 -3.95
N ARG A 119 2.55 -21.26 -4.80
CA ARG A 119 2.61 -20.93 -6.23
C ARG A 119 2.01 -19.54 -6.47
N PRO A 120 2.72 -18.62 -7.11
CA PRO A 120 2.19 -17.29 -7.39
C PRO A 120 0.84 -17.30 -8.11
N SER A 121 0.63 -18.27 -9.01
CA SER A 121 -0.64 -18.46 -9.75
C SER A 121 -1.86 -18.71 -8.86
N ALA A 122 -1.68 -19.05 -7.59
CA ALA A 122 -2.77 -19.19 -6.63
C ALA A 122 -3.20 -17.87 -5.98
N SER A 123 -2.48 -16.76 -6.23
CA SER A 123 -2.86 -15.43 -5.76
C SER A 123 -4.10 -14.93 -6.50
N THR A 124 -5.00 -14.27 -5.78
CA THR A 124 -6.24 -13.72 -6.32
C THR A 124 -6.33 -12.22 -6.05
N LYS A 125 -7.30 -11.53 -6.66
CA LYS A 125 -7.57 -10.13 -6.34
C LYS A 125 -8.02 -9.93 -4.88
N GLN A 126 -8.70 -10.92 -4.30
CA GLN A 126 -9.18 -10.88 -2.92
C GLN A 126 -8.07 -11.21 -1.92
N ASP A 127 -7.12 -12.04 -2.32
CA ASP A 127 -5.95 -12.38 -1.52
C ASP A 127 -4.68 -12.27 -2.37
N ASP A 128 -4.23 -11.03 -2.54
CA ASP A 128 -3.01 -10.73 -3.29
C ASP A 128 -1.76 -10.96 -2.43
N PHE A 129 -1.50 -12.22 -2.09
CA PHE A 129 -0.29 -12.57 -1.36
C PHE A 129 0.98 -12.38 -2.20
N VAL A 130 0.88 -12.41 -3.53
CA VAL A 130 2.03 -12.12 -4.41
C VAL A 130 2.45 -10.67 -4.26
N GLY A 131 1.52 -9.72 -4.31
CA GLY A 131 1.83 -8.31 -4.09
C GLY A 131 2.48 -8.06 -2.72
N ARG A 132 1.96 -8.71 -1.67
CA ARG A 132 2.55 -8.62 -0.32
C ARG A 132 3.95 -9.21 -0.25
N MET A 133 4.18 -10.34 -0.92
CA MET A 133 5.52 -10.96 -1.00
C MET A 133 6.52 -10.05 -1.72
N LEU A 134 6.15 -9.53 -2.89
CA LEU A 134 7.03 -8.64 -3.65
C LEU A 134 7.37 -7.37 -2.86
N TRP A 135 6.39 -6.81 -2.16
CA TRP A 135 6.63 -5.71 -1.23
C TRP A 135 7.61 -6.10 -0.10
N ALA A 136 7.44 -7.28 0.50
CA ALA A 136 8.35 -7.75 1.54
C ALA A 136 9.78 -7.96 1.01
N LEU A 137 9.90 -8.57 -0.17
CA LEU A 137 11.18 -8.85 -0.81
C LEU A 137 11.93 -7.59 -1.30
N SER A 138 11.22 -6.47 -1.49
CA SER A 138 11.80 -5.18 -1.86
C SER A 138 12.29 -4.36 -0.66
N ASP A 139 12.32 -4.93 0.55
CA ASP A 139 12.79 -4.23 1.74
C ASP A 139 14.26 -3.80 1.61
N ASN A 140 14.53 -2.53 1.98
CA ASN A 140 15.86 -1.94 1.84
C ASN A 140 16.95 -2.64 2.69
N SER A 141 16.56 -3.34 3.76
CA SER A 141 17.51 -4.13 4.56
C SER A 141 18.03 -5.36 3.83
N GLY A 142 17.29 -5.84 2.80
CA GLY A 142 17.56 -7.08 2.10
C GLY A 142 17.34 -8.36 2.92
N LEU A 143 16.97 -8.27 4.21
CA LEU A 143 16.79 -9.44 5.08
C LEU A 143 15.65 -10.37 4.61
N PRO A 144 14.46 -9.88 4.24
CA PRO A 144 13.43 -10.73 3.68
C PRO A 144 13.85 -11.42 2.37
N ALA A 145 14.57 -10.71 1.49
CA ALA A 145 15.08 -11.30 0.24
C ALA A 145 16.13 -12.39 0.51
N LYS A 146 17.02 -12.15 1.46
CA LYS A 146 17.97 -13.17 1.93
C LYS A 146 17.22 -14.38 2.51
N ARG A 147 16.21 -14.16 3.35
CA ARG A 147 15.38 -15.23 3.92
C ARG A 147 14.72 -16.08 2.85
N PHE A 148 14.24 -15.45 1.78
CA PHE A 148 13.65 -16.12 0.62
C PHE A 148 14.68 -16.97 -0.12
N ALA A 149 15.87 -16.42 -0.37
CA ALA A 149 16.94 -17.12 -1.07
C ALA A 149 17.49 -18.32 -0.30
N ASP A 150 17.50 -18.24 1.04
CA ASP A 150 17.97 -19.30 1.93
C ASP A 150 16.88 -20.35 2.25
N PHE A 151 15.70 -20.23 1.64
CA PHE A 151 14.57 -21.12 1.95
C PHE A 151 14.83 -22.55 1.43
N ASN A 152 14.49 -23.54 2.25
CA ASN A 152 14.61 -24.95 1.88
C ASN A 152 13.28 -25.68 2.13
N PRO A 153 12.63 -26.30 1.12
CA PRO A 153 13.09 -26.38 -0.27
C PRO A 153 13.11 -25.02 -0.98
N VAL A 154 13.86 -24.93 -2.08
CA VAL A 154 14.02 -23.69 -2.86
C VAL A 154 12.65 -23.24 -3.42
N PRO A 155 12.29 -21.97 -3.28
CA PRO A 155 11.07 -21.42 -3.86
C PRO A 155 11.04 -21.54 -5.39
N SER A 156 9.81 -21.57 -5.96
CA SER A 156 9.63 -21.64 -7.42
C SER A 156 10.23 -20.43 -8.14
N LEU A 157 10.82 -20.67 -9.33
CA LEU A 157 11.26 -19.60 -10.23
C LEU A 157 10.10 -18.73 -10.75
N ASP A 158 8.85 -19.19 -10.63
CA ASP A 158 7.67 -18.41 -11.01
C ASP A 158 7.60 -17.08 -10.25
N TRP A 159 8.18 -17.00 -9.05
CA TRP A 159 8.31 -15.75 -8.30
C TRP A 159 9.09 -14.65 -9.03
N LEU A 160 10.07 -15.03 -9.86
CA LEU A 160 10.82 -14.08 -10.68
C LEU A 160 9.95 -13.51 -11.81
N LEU A 161 9.06 -14.32 -12.39
CA LEU A 161 8.13 -13.88 -13.42
C LEU A 161 7.18 -12.82 -12.87
N GLU A 162 6.67 -13.04 -11.65
CA GLU A 162 5.81 -12.04 -10.98
C GLU A 162 6.55 -10.72 -10.69
N ALA A 163 7.81 -10.80 -10.30
CA ALA A 163 8.63 -9.61 -10.03
C ALA A 163 8.84 -8.73 -11.27
N PHE A 164 8.70 -9.28 -12.48
CA PHE A 164 8.83 -8.57 -13.75
C PHE A 164 7.50 -8.40 -14.50
N SER A 165 6.37 -8.77 -13.90
CA SER A 165 5.05 -8.63 -14.52
C SER A 165 4.67 -7.17 -14.69
N ILE A 166 4.34 -6.78 -15.93
CA ILE A 166 3.87 -5.44 -16.28
C ILE A 166 2.49 -5.15 -15.66
N GLU A 167 1.70 -6.18 -15.42
CA GLU A 167 0.36 -6.04 -14.83
C GLU A 167 0.40 -5.57 -13.37
N ARG A 168 1.47 -5.90 -12.66
CA ARG A 168 1.63 -5.57 -11.23
C ARG A 168 2.41 -4.30 -10.99
N PHE A 169 3.24 -3.88 -11.93
CA PHE A 169 4.12 -2.74 -11.75
C PHE A 169 4.01 -1.76 -12.90
N GLN A 170 3.77 -0.51 -12.60
CA GLN A 170 3.97 0.57 -13.56
C GLN A 170 5.47 0.78 -13.80
N HIS A 171 5.83 1.34 -14.95
CA HIS A 171 7.24 1.59 -15.31
C HIS A 171 8.04 2.33 -14.23
N SER A 172 7.40 3.19 -13.44
CA SER A 172 8.00 3.89 -12.32
C SER A 172 8.38 2.97 -11.16
N ASP A 173 7.64 1.87 -10.98
CA ASP A 173 7.87 0.93 -9.87
C ASP A 173 9.03 -0.01 -10.18
N LEU A 174 9.28 -0.32 -11.44
CA LEU A 174 10.47 -1.07 -11.87
C LEU A 174 11.77 -0.32 -11.54
N ALA A 175 11.74 1.01 -11.45
CA ALA A 175 12.89 1.79 -11.01
C ALA A 175 13.28 1.50 -9.55
N ARG A 176 12.35 1.10 -8.69
CA ARG A 176 12.65 0.70 -7.29
C ARG A 176 13.53 -0.52 -7.22
N PHE A 177 13.45 -1.39 -8.23
CA PHE A 177 14.26 -2.60 -8.31
C PHE A 177 15.62 -2.35 -8.98
N ARG A 178 15.82 -1.17 -9.57
CA ARG A 178 17.09 -0.76 -10.20
C ARG A 178 18.00 0.06 -9.30
N VAL A 179 17.77 0.07 -7.99
CA VAL A 179 18.70 0.69 -7.07
C VAL A 179 20.04 -0.06 -7.21
N PRO A 180 21.10 0.60 -7.68
CA PRO A 180 22.41 -0.05 -7.78
C PRO A 180 22.79 -0.60 -6.41
N PRO A 181 23.49 -1.75 -6.33
CA PRO A 181 23.91 -2.32 -5.08
C PRO A 181 24.74 -1.26 -4.34
N GLN A 182 24.17 -0.73 -3.27
CA GLN A 182 24.91 0.14 -2.38
C GLN A 182 25.67 -0.76 -1.42
N LEU A 183 26.99 -0.68 -1.46
CA LEU A 183 27.80 -1.22 -0.40
C LEU A 183 27.49 -0.42 0.87
N GLU A 184 27.06 -1.10 1.91
CA GLU A 184 27.00 -0.48 3.24
C GLU A 184 28.40 0.03 3.60
N PRO A 185 28.50 1.05 4.47
CA PRO A 185 29.80 1.56 4.93
C PRO A 185 30.71 0.48 5.52
N ASP A 186 30.14 -0.63 5.97
CA ASP A 186 30.82 -1.80 6.49
C ASP A 186 31.21 -2.84 5.41
N GLY A 187 31.00 -2.53 4.12
CA GLY A 187 31.31 -3.40 3.00
C GLY A 187 30.35 -4.57 2.78
N LYS A 188 29.22 -4.62 3.51
CA LYS A 188 28.22 -5.68 3.31
C LYS A 188 27.34 -5.41 2.11
N LEU A 189 27.08 -6.45 1.33
CA LEU A 189 26.13 -6.42 0.23
C LEU A 189 24.71 -6.50 0.78
N ARG A 190 23.84 -5.62 0.30
CA ARG A 190 22.40 -5.75 0.50
C ARG A 190 21.86 -6.81 -0.44
N PHE A 191 21.01 -7.68 0.09
CA PHE A 191 20.30 -8.67 -0.71
C PHE A 191 19.01 -8.06 -1.27
N SER A 192 18.78 -8.28 -2.56
CA SER A 192 17.48 -8.03 -3.19
C SER A 192 17.26 -9.08 -4.28
N LEU A 193 16.00 -9.32 -4.65
CA LEU A 193 15.67 -10.26 -5.73
C LEU A 193 16.30 -9.91 -7.09
N ILE A 194 16.66 -8.66 -7.29
CA ILE A 194 17.09 -8.12 -8.59
C ILE A 194 18.58 -7.75 -8.59
N HIS A 195 19.19 -7.65 -7.43
CA HIS A 195 20.63 -7.41 -7.29
C HIS A 195 21.38 -8.75 -7.12
N ARG A 196 21.46 -9.47 -8.21
CA ARG A 196 22.44 -10.54 -8.39
C ARG A 196 23.42 -10.17 -9.51
#